data_d50c91d0904cc786f6b53f82029185c5
#
_entry.id   d50c91d0904cc786f6b53f82029185c5
#
_cell.length_a   1.000
_cell.length_b   1.000
_cell.length_c   1.000
_cell.angle_alpha   90.00
_cell.angle_beta   90.00
_cell.angle_gamma   90.00
#
_symmetry.space_group_name_H-M   'P 1'
#
loop_
_entity.id
_entity.type
_entity.pdbx_description
1 polymer ?
#
loop_
_entity_poly.entity_id
_entity_poly.type
_entity_poly.pdbx_seq_one_letter_code
_entity_poly.pdbx_strand_id
1 'polypeptide(L)'
;MLILNEEQYAASLYSGKNDKVKSVVGKIGYITRYHLYALGYSDEDNYKYTVEWMTKNHDNFDESYYSNLVSDAIKRAHKTPFYMVGSIKITQSELDYISSLDNLRAEKVLFVLLCMAKQQRVVSGFTNGLVRYSLTDLCKLARISVPADDREYILYNILQKGLLSCPKKNDTKCLIVNCINDDDDVVLELDETDCQELAYVYLNWKNKGVGYGRCEYCGKLIKKPKSNPRRVCEECSYIIGDIPDGMKVVSCSECGEPFFVDTRNTTKIRCDKCQSERDKEMTRLRVQKHRESLKDVTVC
;
A
#
# COMPACT_ATOMS: atom_id res chain seq x y z
N MET A 1 1.36 -0.38 1.99
CA MET A 1 2.47 0.55 1.68
C MET A 1 3.54 0.35 2.72
N LEU A 2 4.79 0.28 2.32
CA LEU A 2 5.94 0.23 3.22
C LEU A 2 6.41 1.67 3.44
N ILE A 3 6.52 2.11 4.69
CA ILE A 3 6.92 3.47 5.06
C ILE A 3 8.28 3.36 5.72
N LEU A 4 9.29 4.01 5.17
CA LEU A 4 10.64 4.04 5.76
C LEU A 4 10.83 5.23 6.70
N ASN A 5 10.19 6.36 6.40
CA ASN A 5 10.21 7.56 7.23
C ASN A 5 8.79 7.94 7.65
N GLU A 6 8.42 7.58 8.89
CA GLU A 6 7.08 7.84 9.40
C GLU A 6 6.80 9.34 9.62
N GLU A 7 7.80 10.13 9.98
CA GLU A 7 7.62 11.56 10.18
C GLU A 7 7.31 12.27 8.86
N GLN A 8 8.10 12.00 7.82
CA GLN A 8 7.84 12.54 6.49
C GLN A 8 6.49 12.10 5.95
N TYR A 9 6.11 10.85 6.22
CA TYR A 9 4.80 10.34 5.86
C TYR A 9 3.67 11.09 6.60
N ALA A 10 3.79 11.29 7.91
CA ALA A 10 2.83 12.03 8.71
C ALA A 10 2.71 13.49 8.27
N ALA A 11 3.83 14.16 7.94
CA ALA A 11 3.85 15.50 7.37
C ALA A 11 3.10 15.58 6.03
N SER A 12 3.30 14.59 5.15
CA SER A 12 2.60 14.52 3.86
C SER A 12 1.10 14.24 4.01
N LEU A 13 0.72 13.43 5.00
CA LEU A 13 -0.68 13.19 5.36
C LEU A 13 -1.32 14.46 5.92
N TYR A 14 -0.65 15.14 6.86
CA TYR A 14 -1.13 16.37 7.47
C TYR A 14 -1.38 17.49 6.46
N SER A 15 -0.49 17.62 5.47
CA SER A 15 -0.60 18.61 4.38
C SER A 15 -1.61 18.22 3.28
N GLY A 16 -2.30 17.08 3.40
CA GLY A 16 -3.25 16.59 2.39
C GLY A 16 -2.63 16.05 1.10
N LYS A 17 -1.29 15.96 1.02
CA LYS A 17 -0.58 15.44 -0.16
C LYS A 17 -0.66 13.92 -0.29
N ASN A 18 -0.98 13.23 0.79
CA ASN A 18 -0.99 11.76 0.84
C ASN A 18 -2.18 11.26 1.67
N ASP A 19 -3.17 10.65 1.04
CA ASP A 19 -4.35 10.07 1.70
C ASP A 19 -4.41 8.54 1.51
N LYS A 20 -3.26 7.85 1.65
CA LYS A 20 -3.20 6.39 1.50
C LYS A 20 -3.72 5.65 2.73
N VAL A 21 -3.69 6.25 3.92
CA VAL A 21 -4.29 5.70 5.13
C VAL A 21 -5.79 5.94 5.13
N LYS A 22 -6.55 4.87 4.85
CA LYS A 22 -8.03 4.92 4.81
C LYS A 22 -8.68 4.83 6.19
N SER A 23 -7.98 4.26 7.16
CA SER A 23 -8.50 4.00 8.50
C SER A 23 -8.47 5.27 9.36
N VAL A 24 -9.61 5.62 9.98
CA VAL A 24 -9.72 6.69 10.99
C VAL A 24 -8.66 6.51 12.08
N VAL A 25 -8.57 5.30 12.63
CA VAL A 25 -7.60 4.95 13.69
C VAL A 25 -6.16 5.21 13.24
N GLY A 26 -5.83 4.81 12.00
CA GLY A 26 -4.50 5.05 11.44
C GLY A 26 -4.21 6.53 11.26
N LYS A 27 -5.15 7.31 10.72
CA LYS A 27 -5.01 8.76 10.57
C LYS A 27 -4.78 9.45 11.92
N ILE A 28 -5.63 9.18 12.92
CA ILE A 28 -5.48 9.72 14.29
C ILE A 28 -4.08 9.41 14.83
N GLY A 29 -3.60 8.16 14.69
CA GLY A 29 -2.29 7.77 15.20
C GLY A 29 -1.11 8.50 14.55
N TYR A 30 -1.17 8.82 13.26
CA TYR A 30 -0.14 9.62 12.59
C TYR A 30 -0.23 11.10 12.94
N ILE A 31 -1.44 11.67 12.97
CA ILE A 31 -1.66 13.09 13.24
C ILE A 31 -1.30 13.44 14.66
N THR A 32 -1.70 12.63 15.66
CA THR A 32 -1.34 12.87 17.07
C THR A 32 0.18 12.83 17.29
N ARG A 33 0.90 11.92 16.63
CA ARG A 33 2.37 11.88 16.69
C ARG A 33 3.00 13.09 15.98
N TYR A 34 2.45 13.51 14.84
CA TYR A 34 2.93 14.68 14.12
C TYR A 34 2.76 15.95 14.95
N HIS A 35 1.60 16.16 15.59
CA HIS A 35 1.35 17.27 16.51
C HIS A 35 2.33 17.28 17.67
N LEU A 36 2.59 16.12 18.26
CA LEU A 36 3.50 16.00 19.40
C LEU A 36 4.97 16.25 19.02
N TYR A 37 5.48 15.55 18.02
CA TYR A 37 6.92 15.52 17.73
C TYR A 37 7.38 16.59 16.73
N ALA A 38 6.55 16.93 15.74
CA ALA A 38 6.93 17.91 14.72
C ALA A 38 6.47 19.34 15.07
N LEU A 39 5.30 19.49 15.70
CA LEU A 39 4.73 20.79 16.03
C LEU A 39 4.91 21.16 17.53
N GLY A 40 5.29 20.22 18.39
CA GLY A 40 5.53 20.45 19.81
C GLY A 40 4.28 20.81 20.63
N TYR A 41 3.10 20.35 20.21
CA TYR A 41 1.86 20.66 20.89
C TYR A 41 1.75 19.97 22.25
N SER A 42 1.11 20.65 23.20
CA SER A 42 0.66 20.03 24.45
C SER A 42 -0.39 18.94 24.19
N ASP A 43 -0.67 18.08 25.16
CA ASP A 43 -1.70 17.05 25.00
C ASP A 43 -3.08 17.66 24.74
N GLU A 44 -3.39 18.80 25.35
CA GLU A 44 -4.64 19.52 25.17
C GLU A 44 -4.76 20.10 23.77
N ASP A 45 -3.72 20.79 23.30
CA ASP A 45 -3.66 21.32 21.93
C ASP A 45 -3.67 20.20 20.89
N ASN A 46 -2.93 19.11 21.16
CA ASN A 46 -2.89 17.94 20.28
C ASN A 46 -4.29 17.32 20.14
N TYR A 47 -5.04 17.19 21.23
CA TYR A 47 -6.43 16.73 21.16
C TYR A 47 -7.27 17.65 20.27
N LYS A 48 -7.29 18.95 20.60
CA LYS A 48 -8.07 19.95 19.89
C LYS A 48 -7.76 19.97 18.40
N TYR A 49 -6.50 20.10 18.03
CA TYR A 49 -6.11 20.18 16.61
C TYR A 49 -6.24 18.85 15.86
N THR A 50 -6.14 17.72 16.55
CA THR A 50 -6.42 16.41 15.93
C THR A 50 -7.90 16.28 15.59
N VAL A 51 -8.79 16.69 16.48
CA VAL A 51 -10.23 16.71 16.24
C VAL A 51 -10.57 17.64 15.07
N GLU A 52 -10.03 18.88 15.08
CA GLU A 52 -10.25 19.84 14.00
C GLU A 52 -9.76 19.29 12.65
N TRP A 53 -8.55 18.71 12.63
CA TRP A 53 -8.01 18.14 11.40
C TRP A 53 -8.82 16.94 10.90
N MET A 54 -9.23 16.04 11.79
CA MET A 54 -10.05 14.87 11.44
C MET A 54 -11.42 15.28 10.92
N THR A 55 -12.09 16.25 11.56
CA THR A 55 -13.39 16.78 11.12
C THR A 55 -13.31 17.36 9.71
N LYS A 56 -12.21 18.04 9.39
CA LYS A 56 -12.01 18.64 8.07
C LYS A 56 -11.65 17.63 6.99
N ASN A 57 -10.92 16.55 7.32
CA ASN A 57 -10.28 15.66 6.36
C ASN A 57 -10.87 14.24 6.34
N HIS A 58 -11.96 13.99 7.09
CA HIS A 58 -12.58 12.67 7.13
C HIS A 58 -14.11 12.77 7.33
N ASP A 59 -14.86 12.57 6.25
CA ASP A 59 -16.34 12.78 6.20
C ASP A 59 -17.13 12.00 7.27
N ASN A 60 -16.61 10.88 7.75
CA ASN A 60 -17.26 10.02 8.76
C ASN A 60 -16.65 10.15 10.15
N PHE A 61 -15.93 11.23 10.43
CA PHE A 61 -15.38 11.46 11.77
C PHE A 61 -16.45 12.13 12.65
N ASP A 62 -16.72 11.50 13.79
CA ASP A 62 -17.58 12.02 14.85
C ASP A 62 -16.80 12.07 16.16
N GLU A 63 -16.60 13.28 16.69
CA GLU A 63 -15.82 13.49 17.91
C GLU A 63 -16.41 12.72 19.09
N SER A 64 -17.74 12.67 19.23
CA SER A 64 -18.38 11.97 20.35
C SER A 64 -18.07 10.47 20.37
N TYR A 65 -17.94 9.88 19.19
CA TYR A 65 -17.59 8.46 19.02
C TYR A 65 -16.09 8.20 19.15
N TYR A 66 -15.24 9.10 18.63
CA TYR A 66 -13.79 8.89 18.56
C TYR A 66 -12.97 9.57 19.67
N SER A 67 -13.60 10.31 20.62
CA SER A 67 -12.91 11.06 21.70
C SER A 67 -11.93 10.21 22.51
N ASN A 68 -12.36 9.04 22.96
CA ASN A 68 -11.50 8.11 23.70
C ASN A 68 -10.33 7.61 22.85
N LEU A 69 -10.55 7.38 21.57
CA LEU A 69 -9.53 6.91 20.66
C LEU A 69 -8.46 7.98 20.39
N VAL A 70 -8.86 9.25 20.28
CA VAL A 70 -7.92 10.39 20.16
C VAL A 70 -7.08 10.50 21.42
N SER A 71 -7.72 10.49 22.62
CA SER A 71 -7.02 10.56 23.89
C SER A 71 -6.04 9.40 24.09
N ASP A 72 -6.42 8.19 23.71
CA ASP A 72 -5.54 7.02 23.80
C ASP A 72 -4.42 7.05 22.76
N ALA A 73 -4.65 7.65 21.60
CA ALA A 73 -3.62 7.84 20.59
C ALA A 73 -2.55 8.83 21.05
N ILE A 74 -2.94 9.92 21.73
CA ILE A 74 -2.01 10.89 22.33
C ILE A 74 -1.15 10.22 23.41
N LYS A 75 -1.76 9.47 24.34
CA LYS A 75 -1.00 8.70 25.35
C LYS A 75 -0.03 7.71 24.74
N ARG A 76 -0.41 7.07 23.63
CA ARG A 76 0.48 6.16 22.90
C ARG A 76 1.58 6.89 22.13
N ALA A 77 1.29 8.09 21.60
CA ALA A 77 2.28 8.90 20.91
C ALA A 77 3.54 9.13 21.76
N HIS A 78 3.40 9.44 23.04
CA HIS A 78 4.53 9.61 23.97
C HIS A 78 5.42 8.35 24.11
N LYS A 79 4.88 7.16 23.84
CA LYS A 79 5.60 5.88 23.97
C LYS A 79 6.13 5.34 22.64
N THR A 80 5.67 5.89 21.55
CA THR A 80 5.99 5.39 20.21
C THR A 80 6.41 6.53 19.28
N PRO A 81 7.68 6.99 19.41
CA PRO A 81 8.22 8.02 18.51
C PRO A 81 8.19 7.54 17.07
N PHE A 82 8.33 8.46 16.14
CA PHE A 82 8.52 8.13 14.73
C PHE A 82 9.81 7.33 14.54
N TYR A 83 9.75 6.34 13.70
CA TYR A 83 10.95 5.65 13.25
C TYR A 83 11.39 6.16 11.87
N MET A 84 12.67 6.04 11.62
CA MET A 84 13.27 6.28 10.32
C MET A 84 14.17 5.09 9.97
N VAL A 85 13.85 4.43 8.87
CA VAL A 85 14.68 3.39 8.26
C VAL A 85 15.34 4.03 7.05
N GLY A 86 16.67 4.05 6.99
CA GLY A 86 17.39 4.72 5.90
C GLY A 86 17.12 4.06 4.54
N SER A 87 17.29 2.75 4.48
CA SER A 87 17.04 1.95 3.27
C SER A 87 16.82 0.48 3.65
N ILE A 88 16.24 -0.30 2.72
CA ILE A 88 16.15 -1.76 2.83
C ILE A 88 17.18 -2.38 1.89
N LYS A 89 18.10 -3.13 2.46
CA LYS A 89 19.17 -3.82 1.72
C LYS A 89 18.75 -5.25 1.43
N ILE A 90 18.84 -5.66 0.17
CA ILE A 90 18.53 -7.01 -0.31
C ILE A 90 19.79 -7.62 -0.88
N THR A 91 20.08 -8.85 -0.46
CA THR A 91 21.30 -9.57 -0.84
C THR A 91 21.07 -10.51 -2.03
N GLN A 92 22.16 -10.99 -2.62
CA GLN A 92 22.08 -11.91 -3.76
C GLN A 92 21.43 -13.24 -3.35
N SER A 93 21.82 -13.83 -2.22
CA SER A 93 21.24 -15.08 -1.74
C SER A 93 19.73 -14.98 -1.48
N GLU A 94 19.26 -13.84 -0.97
CA GLU A 94 17.82 -13.61 -0.78
C GLU A 94 17.06 -13.60 -2.11
N LEU A 95 17.63 -12.98 -3.14
CA LEU A 95 17.04 -12.96 -4.48
C LEU A 95 17.08 -14.33 -5.15
N ASP A 96 18.12 -15.12 -4.89
CA ASP A 96 18.25 -16.50 -5.38
C ASP A 96 17.18 -17.41 -4.73
N TYR A 97 16.95 -17.30 -3.42
CA TYR A 97 15.86 -17.99 -2.73
C TYR A 97 14.49 -17.62 -3.33
N ILE A 98 14.25 -16.34 -3.59
CA ILE A 98 12.99 -15.88 -4.19
C ILE A 98 12.84 -16.48 -5.59
N SER A 99 13.89 -16.43 -6.40
CA SER A 99 13.85 -16.93 -7.78
C SER A 99 13.67 -18.45 -7.87
N SER A 100 14.05 -19.20 -6.83
CA SER A 100 13.87 -20.66 -6.76
C SER A 100 12.41 -21.12 -6.66
N LEU A 101 11.47 -20.18 -6.47
CA LEU A 101 10.03 -20.48 -6.46
C LEU A 101 9.48 -20.85 -7.84
N ASP A 102 10.15 -20.45 -8.93
CA ASP A 102 9.73 -20.66 -10.32
C ASP A 102 8.27 -20.25 -10.61
N ASN A 103 7.76 -19.33 -9.81
CA ASN A 103 6.41 -18.79 -9.92
C ASN A 103 6.43 -17.28 -9.66
N LEU A 104 6.29 -16.49 -10.71
CA LEU A 104 6.42 -15.05 -10.66
C LEU A 104 5.47 -14.37 -9.65
N ARG A 105 4.28 -14.93 -9.42
CA ARG A 105 3.35 -14.41 -8.41
C ARG A 105 3.88 -14.65 -6.99
N ALA A 106 4.35 -15.86 -6.72
CA ALA A 106 4.94 -16.23 -5.45
C ALA A 106 6.24 -15.46 -5.17
N GLU A 107 7.09 -15.30 -6.18
CA GLU A 107 8.32 -14.50 -6.10
C GLU A 107 8.03 -13.05 -5.68
N LYS A 108 7.07 -12.39 -6.33
CA LYS A 108 6.68 -11.02 -5.97
C LYS A 108 6.12 -10.91 -4.55
N VAL A 109 5.34 -11.89 -4.12
CA VAL A 109 4.79 -11.94 -2.76
C VAL A 109 5.91 -12.11 -1.74
N LEU A 110 6.82 -13.05 -1.97
CA LEU A 110 7.95 -13.28 -1.05
C LEU A 110 8.89 -12.08 -0.99
N PHE A 111 9.16 -11.41 -2.12
CA PHE A 111 9.94 -10.19 -2.14
C PHE A 111 9.32 -9.07 -1.29
N VAL A 112 8.01 -8.86 -1.40
CA VAL A 112 7.29 -7.88 -0.56
C VAL A 112 7.38 -8.26 0.92
N LEU A 113 7.17 -9.54 1.26
CA LEU A 113 7.29 -10.04 2.63
C LEU A 113 8.70 -9.88 3.18
N LEU A 114 9.73 -10.13 2.37
CA LEU A 114 11.12 -9.91 2.76
C LEU A 114 11.39 -8.44 3.10
N CYS A 115 10.96 -7.51 2.24
CA CYS A 115 11.09 -6.08 2.51
C CYS A 115 10.37 -5.66 3.79
N MET A 116 9.15 -6.16 4.02
CA MET A 116 8.40 -5.90 5.25
C MET A 116 9.12 -6.47 6.49
N ALA A 117 9.67 -7.67 6.39
CA ALA A 117 10.39 -8.31 7.48
C ALA A 117 11.67 -7.55 7.85
N LYS A 118 12.45 -7.12 6.85
CA LYS A 118 13.66 -6.32 7.07
C LYS A 118 13.34 -4.95 7.68
N GLN A 119 12.31 -4.26 7.20
CA GLN A 119 11.84 -3.04 7.84
C GLN A 119 11.45 -3.28 9.30
N GLN A 120 10.64 -4.32 9.56
CA GLN A 120 10.16 -4.63 10.90
C GLN A 120 11.32 -4.97 11.86
N ARG A 121 12.37 -5.63 11.40
CA ARG A 121 13.58 -5.90 12.18
C ARG A 121 14.25 -4.60 12.65
N VAL A 122 14.41 -3.63 11.75
CA VAL A 122 14.98 -2.32 12.10
C VAL A 122 14.10 -1.56 13.09
N VAL A 123 12.80 -1.54 12.86
CA VAL A 123 11.84 -0.79 13.70
C VAL A 123 11.67 -1.41 15.08
N SER A 124 11.58 -2.73 15.18
CA SER A 124 11.30 -3.43 16.44
C SER A 124 12.53 -3.91 17.20
N GLY A 125 13.69 -3.94 16.53
CA GLY A 125 14.91 -4.56 17.05
C GLY A 125 14.86 -6.10 17.15
N PHE A 126 13.77 -6.74 16.69
CA PHE A 126 13.68 -8.20 16.69
C PHE A 126 14.40 -8.79 15.48
N THR A 127 15.18 -9.84 15.71
CA THR A 127 15.94 -10.52 14.64
C THR A 127 15.12 -11.57 13.87
N ASN A 128 13.98 -11.99 14.40
CA ASN A 128 13.08 -12.91 13.71
C ASN A 128 12.38 -12.17 12.56
N GLY A 129 12.35 -12.73 11.38
CA GLY A 129 11.68 -12.14 10.21
C GLY A 129 10.14 -12.11 10.31
N LEU A 130 9.59 -11.77 11.49
CA LEU A 130 8.15 -11.76 11.76
C LEU A 130 7.47 -10.60 11.01
N VAL A 131 6.43 -10.92 10.26
CA VAL A 131 5.60 -9.95 9.53
C VAL A 131 4.14 -10.15 9.89
N ARG A 132 3.46 -9.06 10.23
CA ARG A 132 1.99 -9.00 10.27
C ARG A 132 1.49 -8.48 8.93
N TYR A 133 0.50 -9.13 8.34
CA TYR A 133 0.01 -8.77 7.03
C TYR A 133 -1.50 -8.94 6.89
N SER A 134 -2.06 -8.20 5.95
CA SER A 134 -3.35 -8.47 5.33
C SER A 134 -3.09 -9.08 3.96
N LEU A 135 -3.67 -10.24 3.66
CA LEU A 135 -3.46 -10.92 2.38
C LEU A 135 -3.86 -10.03 1.19
N THR A 136 -4.91 -9.25 1.35
CA THR A 136 -5.36 -8.28 0.35
C THR A 136 -4.32 -7.18 0.11
N ASP A 137 -3.73 -6.63 1.17
CA ASP A 137 -2.74 -5.55 1.03
C ASP A 137 -1.40 -6.08 0.51
N LEU A 138 -1.03 -7.30 0.91
CA LEU A 138 0.14 -8.00 0.37
C LEU A 138 0.02 -8.20 -1.14
N CYS A 139 -1.13 -8.68 -1.63
CA CYS A 139 -1.38 -8.85 -3.06
C CYS A 139 -1.39 -7.51 -3.82
N LYS A 140 -1.90 -6.43 -3.20
CA LYS A 140 -1.83 -5.09 -3.79
C LYS A 140 -0.38 -4.61 -3.94
N LEU A 141 0.44 -4.75 -2.88
CA LEU A 141 1.86 -4.39 -2.91
C LEU A 141 2.64 -5.22 -3.95
N ALA A 142 2.34 -6.51 -4.03
CA ALA A 142 2.89 -7.42 -5.03
C ALA A 142 2.31 -7.21 -6.44
N ARG A 143 1.34 -6.30 -6.61
CA ARG A 143 0.62 -6.07 -7.88
C ARG A 143 0.09 -7.38 -8.48
N ILE A 144 -0.64 -8.15 -7.66
CA ILE A 144 -1.26 -9.42 -8.04
C ILE A 144 -2.78 -9.25 -7.97
N SER A 145 -3.43 -9.53 -9.10
CA SER A 145 -4.89 -9.58 -9.19
C SER A 145 -5.32 -11.02 -9.44
N VAL A 146 -5.78 -11.69 -8.38
CA VAL A 146 -6.26 -13.08 -8.42
C VAL A 146 -7.44 -13.25 -7.44
N PRO A 147 -8.31 -14.26 -7.65
CA PRO A 147 -9.34 -14.65 -6.70
C PRO A 147 -8.79 -14.93 -5.29
N ALA A 148 -9.66 -14.94 -4.29
CA ALA A 148 -9.26 -15.12 -2.89
C ALA A 148 -8.54 -16.46 -2.66
N ASP A 149 -9.08 -17.54 -3.20
CA ASP A 149 -8.54 -18.89 -3.05
C ASP A 149 -7.13 -19.02 -3.64
N ASP A 150 -6.89 -18.39 -4.81
CA ASP A 150 -5.58 -18.38 -5.44
C ASP A 150 -4.53 -17.62 -4.61
N ARG A 151 -4.94 -16.63 -3.80
CA ARG A 151 -4.02 -15.89 -2.93
C ARG A 151 -3.47 -16.76 -1.82
N GLU A 152 -4.32 -17.57 -1.21
CA GLU A 152 -3.92 -18.51 -0.17
C GLU A 152 -3.01 -19.60 -0.75
N TYR A 153 -3.30 -20.09 -1.97
CA TYR A 153 -2.47 -21.05 -2.66
C TYR A 153 -1.06 -20.52 -2.96
N ILE A 154 -0.92 -19.23 -3.29
CA ILE A 154 0.40 -18.60 -3.46
C ILE A 154 1.21 -18.68 -2.16
N LEU A 155 0.61 -18.33 -1.01
CA LEU A 155 1.29 -18.43 0.29
C LEU A 155 1.62 -19.86 0.65
N TYR A 156 0.71 -20.79 0.40
CA TYR A 156 0.93 -22.22 0.64
C TYR A 156 2.17 -22.75 -0.11
N ASN A 157 2.33 -22.37 -1.37
CA ASN A 157 3.50 -22.78 -2.16
C ASN A 157 4.82 -22.25 -1.58
N ILE A 158 4.83 -21.04 -1.06
CA ILE A 158 6.03 -20.45 -0.42
C ILE A 158 6.33 -21.17 0.91
N LEU A 159 5.28 -21.50 1.70
CA LEU A 159 5.39 -22.28 2.94
C LEU A 159 5.94 -23.68 2.69
N GLN A 160 5.49 -24.36 1.63
CA GLN A 160 5.97 -25.70 1.26
C GLN A 160 7.47 -25.73 0.90
N LYS A 161 7.99 -24.63 0.38
CA LYS A 161 9.44 -24.45 0.11
C LYS A 161 10.24 -24.11 1.36
N GLY A 162 9.59 -23.95 2.53
CA GLY A 162 10.25 -23.60 3.79
C GLY A 162 10.75 -22.13 3.87
N LEU A 163 10.44 -21.30 2.87
CA LEU A 163 10.87 -19.90 2.83
C LEU A 163 10.01 -19.00 3.74
N LEU A 164 8.85 -19.49 4.15
CA LEU A 164 8.00 -18.92 5.18
C LEU A 164 7.68 -19.95 6.25
N SER A 165 7.37 -19.48 7.45
CA SER A 165 6.78 -20.32 8.51
C SER A 165 5.75 -19.53 9.31
N CYS A 166 4.86 -20.25 9.99
CA CYS A 166 3.86 -19.66 10.88
C CYS A 166 4.37 -19.70 12.32
N PRO A 167 4.35 -18.57 13.07
CA PRO A 167 4.85 -18.54 14.43
C PRO A 167 3.99 -19.35 15.42
N LYS A 168 2.70 -19.47 15.15
CA LYS A 168 1.73 -20.29 15.93
C LYS A 168 0.74 -20.95 14.98
N LYS A 169 0.31 -22.16 15.36
CA LYS A 169 -0.57 -23.00 14.55
C LYS A 169 -1.91 -22.35 14.15
N ASN A 170 -2.34 -21.29 14.85
CA ASN A 170 -3.64 -20.63 14.66
C ASN A 170 -3.52 -19.11 14.35
N ASP A 171 -2.32 -18.57 14.16
CA ASP A 171 -2.15 -17.15 13.83
C ASP A 171 -1.97 -16.97 12.32
N THR A 172 -3.09 -16.89 11.62
CA THR A 172 -3.13 -16.73 10.16
C THR A 172 -2.73 -15.33 9.67
N LYS A 173 -2.47 -14.39 10.60
CA LYS A 173 -2.12 -12.99 10.27
C LYS A 173 -0.64 -12.67 10.46
N CYS A 174 0.16 -13.63 10.91
CA CYS A 174 1.59 -13.48 11.12
C CYS A 174 2.34 -14.55 10.35
N LEU A 175 3.44 -14.17 9.69
CA LEU A 175 4.39 -15.05 9.03
C LEU A 175 5.80 -14.72 9.49
N ILE A 176 6.68 -15.72 9.46
CA ILE A 176 8.12 -15.54 9.62
C ILE A 176 8.76 -15.78 8.26
N VAL A 177 9.55 -14.82 7.80
CA VAL A 177 10.36 -14.93 6.58
C VAL A 177 11.68 -15.59 6.95
N ASN A 178 11.91 -16.79 6.41
CA ASN A 178 13.06 -17.64 6.77
C ASN A 178 14.28 -17.40 5.87
N CYS A 179 14.12 -16.70 4.74
CA CYS A 179 15.18 -16.49 3.75
C CYS A 179 15.99 -15.19 3.97
N ILE A 180 15.89 -14.55 5.13
CA ILE A 180 16.66 -13.35 5.44
C ILE A 180 18.12 -13.74 5.65
N ASN A 181 19.02 -13.09 4.91
CA ASN A 181 20.45 -13.24 5.05
C ASN A 181 21.14 -11.87 4.87
N ASP A 182 21.55 -11.26 5.98
CA ASP A 182 22.18 -9.94 5.98
C ASP A 182 23.72 -10.00 5.83
N ASP A 183 24.30 -11.21 5.83
CA ASP A 183 25.76 -11.43 5.80
C ASP A 183 26.33 -11.54 4.37
N ASP A 184 25.48 -11.53 3.35
CA ASP A 184 25.85 -11.67 1.95
C ASP A 184 25.91 -10.31 1.23
N ASP A 185 26.43 -10.30 0.01
CA ASP A 185 26.59 -9.09 -0.81
C ASP A 185 25.27 -8.41 -1.11
N VAL A 186 25.18 -7.11 -0.82
CA VAL A 186 24.01 -6.29 -1.11
C VAL A 186 23.91 -5.99 -2.60
N VAL A 187 22.83 -6.40 -3.24
CA VAL A 187 22.56 -6.22 -4.68
C VAL A 187 21.56 -5.11 -4.92
N LEU A 188 20.57 -4.95 -4.02
CA LEU A 188 19.58 -3.88 -4.11
C LEU A 188 19.55 -3.10 -2.80
N GLU A 189 19.51 -1.79 -2.91
CA GLU A 189 19.25 -0.87 -1.80
C GLU A 189 18.02 -0.04 -2.14
N LEU A 190 16.94 -0.25 -1.38
CA LEU A 190 15.62 0.31 -1.64
C LEU A 190 15.39 1.54 -0.78
N ASP A 191 15.08 2.66 -1.41
CA ASP A 191 14.67 3.89 -0.75
C ASP A 191 13.14 3.96 -0.55
N GLU A 192 12.65 5.07 0.02
CA GLU A 192 11.22 5.34 0.23
C GLU A 192 10.42 5.28 -1.09
N THR A 193 11.02 5.72 -2.20
CA THR A 193 10.39 5.74 -3.53
C THR A 193 10.24 4.33 -4.07
N ASP A 194 11.26 3.49 -3.92
CA ASP A 194 11.26 2.09 -4.32
C ASP A 194 10.23 1.28 -3.51
N CYS A 195 10.09 1.58 -2.22
CA CYS A 195 9.12 0.94 -1.34
C CYS A 195 7.65 1.18 -1.72
N GLN A 196 7.38 2.15 -2.57
CA GLN A 196 6.04 2.37 -3.15
C GLN A 196 5.72 1.39 -4.29
N GLU A 197 6.74 0.81 -4.93
CA GLU A 197 6.62 0.02 -6.16
C GLU A 197 7.42 -1.30 -6.11
N LEU A 198 7.43 -1.98 -4.96
CA LEU A 198 8.23 -3.18 -4.69
C LEU A 198 8.12 -4.26 -5.79
N ALA A 199 6.92 -4.49 -6.32
CA ALA A 199 6.72 -5.46 -7.39
C ALA A 199 7.47 -5.07 -8.69
N TYR A 200 7.56 -3.77 -8.99
CA TYR A 200 8.30 -3.30 -10.15
C TYR A 200 9.81 -3.29 -9.89
N VAL A 201 10.24 -3.03 -8.66
CA VAL A 201 11.65 -3.15 -8.26
C VAL A 201 12.14 -4.58 -8.49
N TYR A 202 11.39 -5.57 -7.99
CA TYR A 202 11.72 -6.98 -8.21
C TYR A 202 11.78 -7.35 -9.69
N LEU A 203 10.76 -6.94 -10.46
CA LEU A 203 10.70 -7.22 -11.89
C LEU A 203 11.79 -6.50 -12.69
N ASN A 204 12.15 -5.28 -12.30
CA ASN A 204 13.25 -4.54 -12.90
C ASN A 204 14.58 -5.27 -12.71
N TRP A 205 14.85 -5.75 -11.49
CA TRP A 205 16.02 -6.57 -11.21
C TRP A 205 16.01 -7.87 -12.02
N LYS A 206 14.92 -8.65 -11.94
CA LYS A 206 14.78 -9.94 -12.63
C LYS A 206 14.93 -9.82 -14.14
N ASN A 207 14.42 -8.75 -14.74
CA ASN A 207 14.49 -8.48 -16.17
C ASN A 207 15.71 -7.64 -16.59
N LYS A 208 16.72 -7.48 -15.70
CA LYS A 208 17.94 -6.71 -15.99
C LYS A 208 17.66 -5.30 -16.52
N GLY A 209 16.66 -4.63 -15.95
CA GLY A 209 16.27 -3.27 -16.34
C GLY A 209 15.35 -3.18 -17.57
N VAL A 210 15.11 -4.27 -18.28
CA VAL A 210 14.31 -4.22 -19.50
C VAL A 210 12.83 -4.01 -19.21
N GLY A 211 12.25 -2.97 -19.82
CA GLY A 211 10.82 -2.65 -19.71
C GLY A 211 10.44 -1.83 -18.48
N TYR A 212 11.41 -1.37 -17.70
CA TYR A 212 11.22 -0.51 -16.54
C TYR A 212 12.14 0.71 -16.60
N GLY A 213 11.81 1.74 -15.84
CA GLY A 213 12.64 2.94 -15.69
C GLY A 213 12.06 3.88 -14.64
N ARG A 214 12.84 4.86 -14.22
CA ARG A 214 12.38 5.82 -13.23
C ARG A 214 11.61 6.96 -13.87
N CYS A 215 10.61 7.47 -13.17
CA CYS A 215 9.91 8.70 -13.52
C CYS A 215 10.90 9.87 -13.41
N GLU A 216 11.01 10.68 -14.46
CA GLU A 216 11.94 11.81 -14.52
C GLU A 216 11.59 12.93 -13.51
N TYR A 217 10.35 12.97 -13.02
CA TYR A 217 9.88 13.99 -12.09
C TYR A 217 9.98 13.55 -10.62
N CYS A 218 9.49 12.36 -10.26
CA CYS A 218 9.42 11.89 -8.87
C CYS A 218 10.33 10.70 -8.53
N GLY A 219 11.08 10.17 -9.50
CA GLY A 219 11.98 9.02 -9.30
C GLY A 219 11.30 7.66 -9.16
N LYS A 220 9.99 7.60 -9.01
CA LYS A 220 9.21 6.37 -8.85
C LYS A 220 9.43 5.41 -10.03
N LEU A 221 9.63 4.13 -9.75
CA LEU A 221 9.82 3.12 -10.79
C LEU A 221 8.53 2.86 -11.53
N ILE A 222 8.57 2.92 -12.86
CA ILE A 222 7.42 2.73 -13.75
C ILE A 222 7.70 1.70 -14.81
N LYS A 223 6.65 1.03 -15.28
CA LYS A 223 6.74 0.16 -16.44
C LYS A 223 6.82 1.00 -17.72
N LYS A 224 7.85 0.74 -18.54
CA LYS A 224 8.08 1.40 -19.84
C LYS A 224 7.91 0.38 -20.98
N PRO A 225 6.70 0.19 -21.51
CA PRO A 225 6.51 -0.70 -22.64
C PRO A 225 7.23 -0.16 -23.89
N LYS A 226 7.74 -1.06 -24.73
CA LYS A 226 8.49 -0.70 -25.96
C LYS A 226 7.68 0.18 -26.92
N SER A 227 6.36 -0.02 -26.96
CA SER A 227 5.46 0.71 -27.87
C SER A 227 5.14 2.13 -27.43
N ASN A 228 5.34 2.47 -26.14
CA ASN A 228 5.09 3.80 -25.61
C ASN A 228 5.99 4.03 -24.37
N PRO A 229 7.23 4.46 -24.56
CA PRO A 229 8.18 4.68 -23.48
C PRO A 229 7.81 5.95 -22.70
N ARG A 230 6.96 5.82 -21.69
CA ARG A 230 6.62 6.92 -20.79
C ARG A 230 7.86 7.42 -20.04
N ARG A 231 8.05 8.75 -19.97
CA ARG A 231 9.12 9.38 -19.21
C ARG A 231 8.71 9.66 -17.78
N VAL A 232 7.42 9.92 -17.54
CA VAL A 232 6.85 10.27 -16.24
C VAL A 232 5.76 9.27 -15.84
N CYS A 233 5.54 9.13 -14.53
CA CYS A 233 4.42 8.34 -14.02
C CYS A 233 3.09 9.06 -14.27
N GLU A 234 1.99 8.34 -14.13
CA GLU A 234 0.66 8.90 -14.36
C GLU A 234 0.35 10.08 -13.42
N GLU A 235 0.70 9.98 -12.16
CA GLU A 235 0.51 11.03 -11.16
C GLU A 235 1.27 12.32 -11.55
N CYS A 236 2.53 12.19 -11.98
CA CYS A 236 3.33 13.34 -12.41
C CYS A 236 2.86 13.91 -13.75
N SER A 237 2.37 13.10 -14.67
CA SER A 237 1.80 13.59 -15.93
C SER A 237 0.65 14.57 -15.69
N TYR A 238 -0.19 14.33 -14.69
CA TYR A 238 -1.25 15.29 -14.32
C TYR A 238 -0.68 16.61 -13.81
N ILE A 239 0.38 16.56 -12.99
CA ILE A 239 0.98 17.74 -12.37
C ILE A 239 1.64 18.63 -13.42
N ILE A 240 2.37 18.03 -14.37
CA ILE A 240 3.14 18.75 -15.39
C ILE A 240 2.35 19.02 -16.67
N GLY A 241 1.11 18.53 -16.77
CA GLY A 241 0.28 18.67 -17.97
C GLY A 241 0.77 17.83 -19.18
N ASP A 242 1.67 16.87 -18.95
CA ASP A 242 2.19 15.98 -19.99
C ASP A 242 1.20 14.86 -20.26
N ILE A 243 0.49 14.95 -21.39
CA ILE A 243 -0.49 13.94 -21.80
C ILE A 243 0.23 12.86 -22.58
N PRO A 244 0.20 11.59 -22.12
CA PRO A 244 0.84 10.50 -22.86
C PRO A 244 0.28 10.35 -24.27
N ASP A 245 1.15 10.00 -25.24
CA ASP A 245 0.73 9.76 -26.61
C ASP A 245 -0.41 8.75 -26.70
N GLY A 246 -1.43 9.09 -27.49
CA GLY A 246 -2.64 8.27 -27.65
C GLY A 246 -3.64 8.36 -26.48
N MET A 247 -3.40 9.23 -25.53
CA MET A 247 -4.31 9.51 -24.42
C MET A 247 -4.95 10.91 -24.57
N LYS A 248 -6.12 11.08 -23.97
CA LYS A 248 -6.80 12.36 -23.78
C LYS A 248 -7.20 12.51 -22.32
N VAL A 249 -7.26 13.74 -21.85
CA VAL A 249 -7.82 14.05 -20.51
C VAL A 249 -9.32 14.18 -20.62
N VAL A 250 -10.04 13.52 -19.72
CA VAL A 250 -11.49 13.61 -19.59
C VAL A 250 -11.81 13.87 -18.12
N SER A 251 -12.76 14.76 -17.86
CA SER A 251 -13.27 14.97 -16.50
C SER A 251 -14.21 13.84 -16.10
N CYS A 252 -14.03 13.30 -14.92
CA CYS A 252 -14.90 12.27 -14.37
C CYS A 252 -16.31 12.82 -14.17
N SER A 253 -17.32 12.12 -14.65
CA SER A 253 -18.74 12.53 -14.54
C SER A 253 -19.27 12.54 -13.10
N GLU A 254 -18.56 11.91 -12.15
CA GLU A 254 -19.01 11.82 -10.74
C GLU A 254 -18.20 12.74 -9.80
N CYS A 255 -16.84 12.72 -9.87
CA CYS A 255 -16.01 13.53 -8.97
C CYS A 255 -15.42 14.79 -9.64
N GLY A 256 -15.59 14.98 -10.93
CA GLY A 256 -15.02 16.11 -11.66
C GLY A 256 -13.51 16.05 -11.91
N GLU A 257 -12.80 15.13 -11.25
CA GLU A 257 -11.34 14.98 -11.37
C GLU A 257 -10.93 14.60 -12.79
N PRO A 258 -9.87 15.19 -13.33
CA PRO A 258 -9.34 14.82 -14.64
C PRO A 258 -8.69 13.44 -14.59
N PHE A 259 -8.85 12.64 -15.64
CA PHE A 259 -8.18 11.35 -15.79
C PHE A 259 -7.86 11.06 -17.25
N PHE A 260 -6.89 10.17 -17.48
CA PHE A 260 -6.48 9.79 -18.83
C PHE A 260 -7.33 8.65 -19.39
N VAL A 261 -7.70 8.80 -20.66
CA VAL A 261 -8.43 7.80 -21.42
C VAL A 261 -7.74 7.64 -22.77
N ASP A 262 -7.63 6.41 -23.28
CA ASP A 262 -7.18 6.16 -24.66
C ASP A 262 -8.07 6.96 -25.61
N THR A 263 -7.48 7.66 -26.57
CA THR A 263 -8.21 8.50 -27.54
C THR A 263 -9.27 7.74 -28.31
N ARG A 264 -9.10 6.43 -28.48
CA ARG A 264 -10.05 5.52 -29.12
C ARG A 264 -11.21 5.12 -28.22
N ASN A 265 -11.07 5.28 -26.89
CA ASN A 265 -12.13 4.96 -25.95
C ASN A 265 -13.06 6.16 -25.79
N THR A 266 -14.25 6.07 -26.36
CA THR A 266 -15.30 7.10 -26.32
C THR A 266 -16.31 6.89 -25.21
N THR A 267 -16.30 5.74 -24.55
CA THR A 267 -17.33 5.33 -23.57
C THR A 267 -16.91 5.50 -22.11
N LYS A 268 -15.63 5.63 -21.82
CA LYS A 268 -15.13 5.78 -20.44
C LYS A 268 -15.36 7.20 -19.93
N ILE A 269 -16.38 7.38 -19.10
CA ILE A 269 -16.80 8.68 -18.54
C ILE A 269 -16.49 8.83 -17.05
N ARG A 270 -15.94 7.79 -16.41
CA ARG A 270 -15.57 7.77 -14.98
C ARG A 270 -14.12 7.39 -14.80
N CYS A 271 -13.48 8.01 -13.81
CA CYS A 271 -12.16 7.58 -13.35
C CYS A 271 -12.25 6.19 -12.69
N ASP A 272 -11.12 5.49 -12.59
CA ASP A 272 -11.08 4.12 -12.06
C ASP A 272 -11.58 4.02 -10.61
N LYS A 273 -11.40 5.08 -9.81
CA LYS A 273 -11.91 5.17 -8.44
C LYS A 273 -13.45 5.17 -8.43
N CYS A 274 -14.08 6.10 -9.12
CA CYS A 274 -15.54 6.22 -9.18
C CYS A 274 -16.17 5.01 -9.86
N GLN A 275 -15.55 4.46 -10.90
CA GLN A 275 -16.02 3.22 -11.53
C GLN A 275 -15.99 2.05 -10.53
N SER A 276 -14.90 1.88 -9.77
CA SER A 276 -14.79 0.83 -8.75
C SER A 276 -15.81 0.98 -7.62
N GLU A 277 -16.08 2.21 -7.19
CA GLU A 277 -17.10 2.48 -6.17
C GLU A 277 -18.50 2.14 -6.68
N ARG A 278 -18.81 2.52 -7.91
CA ARG A 278 -20.07 2.18 -8.57
C ARG A 278 -20.24 0.67 -8.78
N ASP A 279 -19.18 -0.03 -9.18
CA ASP A 279 -19.24 -1.49 -9.36
C ASP A 279 -19.48 -2.21 -8.02
N LYS A 280 -18.91 -1.71 -6.92
CA LYS A 280 -19.18 -2.20 -5.57
C LYS A 280 -20.65 -1.97 -5.17
N GLU A 281 -21.17 -0.79 -5.44
CA GLU A 281 -22.57 -0.46 -5.12
C GLU A 281 -23.54 -1.31 -5.95
N MET A 282 -23.29 -1.46 -7.25
CA MET A 282 -24.07 -2.34 -8.12
C MET A 282 -24.03 -3.81 -7.66
N THR A 283 -22.88 -4.26 -7.19
CA THR A 283 -22.75 -5.61 -6.63
C THR A 283 -23.54 -5.75 -5.34
N ARG A 284 -23.48 -4.75 -4.46
CA ARG A 284 -24.28 -4.70 -3.22
C ARG A 284 -25.78 -4.77 -3.50
N LEU A 285 -26.25 -3.96 -4.44
CA LEU A 285 -27.66 -3.95 -4.86
C LEU A 285 -28.11 -5.29 -5.46
N ARG A 286 -27.26 -5.94 -6.27
CA ARG A 286 -27.56 -7.28 -6.81
C ARG A 286 -27.66 -8.32 -5.70
N VAL A 287 -26.74 -8.31 -4.73
CA VAL A 287 -26.78 -9.22 -3.57
C VAL A 287 -28.01 -8.95 -2.71
N GLN A 288 -28.36 -7.70 -2.47
CA GLN A 288 -29.56 -7.34 -1.72
C GLN A 288 -30.82 -7.86 -2.44
N LYS A 289 -30.97 -7.57 -3.73
CA LYS A 289 -32.11 -8.05 -4.52
C LYS A 289 -32.22 -9.57 -4.54
N HIS A 290 -31.09 -10.27 -4.64
CA HIS A 290 -31.06 -11.73 -4.56
C HIS A 290 -31.52 -12.24 -3.18
N ARG A 291 -31.09 -11.60 -2.08
CA ARG A 291 -31.54 -11.97 -0.72
C ARG A 291 -33.03 -11.70 -0.51
N GLU A 292 -33.55 -10.64 -1.08
CA GLU A 292 -35.00 -10.33 -1.04
C GLU A 292 -35.79 -11.39 -1.80
N SER A 293 -35.38 -11.76 -3.02
CA SER A 293 -36.01 -12.81 -3.79
C SER A 293 -36.01 -14.19 -3.13
N LEU A 294 -35.00 -14.50 -2.32
CA LEU A 294 -34.95 -15.74 -1.55
C LEU A 294 -35.91 -15.73 -0.34
N LYS A 295 -36.20 -14.58 0.23
CA LYS A 295 -37.17 -14.46 1.33
C LYS A 295 -38.59 -14.68 0.84
N ASP A 296 -38.91 -14.20 -0.36
CA ASP A 296 -40.26 -14.38 -0.97
C ASP A 296 -40.56 -15.83 -1.34
N VAL A 297 -39.53 -16.66 -1.56
CA VAL A 297 -39.66 -18.10 -1.86
C VAL A 297 -39.85 -18.96 -0.60
N THR A 298 -39.50 -18.43 0.59
CA THR A 298 -39.59 -19.19 1.86
C THR A 298 -40.91 -18.98 2.61
N VAL A 299 -41.86 -18.26 2.04
CA VAL A 299 -43.21 -17.96 2.65
C VAL A 299 -44.36 -18.76 1.97
N CYS A 300 -44.05 -19.82 1.24
CA CYS A 300 -45.06 -20.75 0.72
C CYS A 300 -44.99 -22.07 1.47
#